data_c8ff23be6d106f0257e43468c43fd239
#
_entry.id   c8ff23be6d106f0257e43468c43fd239
#
_cell.length_a   1.000
_cell.length_b   1.000
_cell.length_c   1.000
_cell.angle_alpha   90.00
_cell.angle_beta   90.00
_cell.angle_gamma   90.00
#
_symmetry.space_group_name_H-M   'P 1'
#
loop_
_entity.id
_entity.type
_entity.pdbx_description
1 polymer ?
#
loop_
_entity_poly.entity_id
_entity_poly.type
_entity_poly.pdbx_seq_one_letter_code
_entity_poly.pdbx_strand_id
1 'polypeptide(L)'
;MTEDMTAVHTATPHDGETPQTTLRAMLAVIVATGLIGLSFGYSLPLLAIVMEKAQIGSTMIGLSAASESAAILFIGPFVPRFIAALGLRNAFFLAILIGAVSLGALAFFDPPFVWFPLRFFLGGAVFVCLIISDIWITQGSSDEKRGRMIAIYGTSITGGLAAGPLLVPVIGSDGDLPIFLGAAMFAATAIPLILAYGPAPAMEHVGKLRPLALLLAAPLLVAGVFAFGIVDSSALSLLPVFGLHLGWSEEASTFLVTLLVAGSLILQLPIGFLSDHMDRHRVLEICAVAGTAAAIAFPFTLGQDWAMWISLFIIGGAISGLYTVSLAILGDRYRGGELAAAVSLIAMFFAVGSTLGPVIGGGAIDLWDPYGLNVIIIAALGLVLGLAVVLALRRWRDT
;
A
#
# COMPACT_ATOMS: atom_id res chain seq x y z
N MET A 1 52.11 -12.59 55.20
CA MET A 1 50.98 -11.72 55.56
C MET A 1 50.51 -11.10 54.28
N THR A 2 49.79 -11.78 53.46
CA THR A 2 48.34 -12.12 53.49
C THR A 2 47.45 -10.88 53.52
N GLU A 3 46.81 -10.65 52.43
CA GLU A 3 45.38 -10.35 52.27
C GLU A 3 45.18 -9.93 50.80
N ASP A 4 44.78 -10.76 50.03
CA ASP A 4 43.49 -11.20 49.51
C ASP A 4 42.41 -10.12 49.49
N MET A 5 42.12 -9.62 48.30
CA MET A 5 40.89 -8.92 47.99
C MET A 5 40.46 -9.24 46.56
N THR A 6 39.79 -10.36 46.44
CA THR A 6 38.88 -10.66 45.33
C THR A 6 37.65 -9.79 45.39
N ALA A 7 37.66 -8.66 44.69
CA ALA A 7 36.44 -7.90 44.41
C ALA A 7 35.70 -8.58 43.24
N VAL A 8 34.72 -9.43 43.59
CA VAL A 8 33.70 -9.90 42.67
C VAL A 8 32.85 -8.71 42.28
N HIS A 9 33.09 -8.18 41.08
CA HIS A 9 32.14 -7.34 40.40
C HIS A 9 30.94 -8.19 39.98
N THR A 10 29.92 -8.26 40.82
CA THR A 10 28.57 -8.64 40.45
C THR A 10 28.05 -7.61 39.47
N ALA A 11 28.19 -7.85 38.20
CA ALA A 11 27.45 -7.15 37.16
C ALA A 11 25.95 -7.44 37.42
N THR A 12 25.25 -6.43 37.90
CA THR A 12 23.79 -6.42 37.86
C THR A 12 23.36 -6.51 36.39
N PRO A 13 22.52 -7.48 36.01
CA PRO A 13 21.90 -7.45 34.69
C PRO A 13 21.07 -6.16 34.63
N HIS A 14 21.37 -5.25 33.73
CA HIS A 14 20.43 -4.25 33.27
C HIS A 14 19.37 -5.00 32.47
N ASP A 15 18.38 -5.55 33.15
CA ASP A 15 17.12 -5.97 32.57
C ASP A 15 16.36 -4.71 32.14
N GLY A 16 16.81 -4.12 31.05
CA GLY A 16 16.04 -3.22 30.22
C GLY A 16 15.06 -4.03 29.39
N GLU A 17 14.19 -4.82 30.00
CA GLU A 17 13.04 -5.36 29.33
C GLU A 17 12.18 -4.21 28.84
N THR A 18 12.26 -3.92 27.52
CA THR A 18 11.27 -3.07 26.87
C THR A 18 9.89 -3.66 27.18
N PRO A 19 8.95 -2.86 27.72
CA PRO A 19 7.64 -3.36 28.10
C PRO A 19 7.01 -4.05 26.89
N GLN A 20 6.83 -5.38 26.96
CA GLN A 20 6.21 -6.13 25.89
C GLN A 20 4.80 -5.56 25.66
N THR A 21 4.52 -5.16 24.43
CA THR A 21 3.19 -4.70 24.05
C THR A 21 2.19 -5.81 24.31
N THR A 22 1.13 -5.54 25.05
CA THR A 22 0.14 -6.57 25.37
C THR A 22 -0.52 -7.08 24.10
N LEU A 23 -0.87 -8.38 24.06
CA LEU A 23 -1.59 -8.98 22.92
C LEU A 23 -2.86 -8.18 22.56
N ARG A 24 -3.54 -7.62 23.57
CA ARG A 24 -4.70 -6.75 23.37
C ARG A 24 -4.39 -5.50 22.57
N ALA A 25 -3.26 -4.84 22.85
CA ALA A 25 -2.83 -3.65 22.10
C ALA A 25 -2.46 -3.99 20.66
N MET A 26 -1.78 -5.12 20.43
CA MET A 26 -1.49 -5.58 19.06
C MET A 26 -2.77 -5.90 18.28
N LEU A 27 -3.72 -6.62 18.88
CA LEU A 27 -5.01 -6.92 18.24
C LEU A 27 -5.79 -5.64 17.94
N ALA A 28 -5.73 -4.63 18.82
CA ALA A 28 -6.35 -3.35 18.58
C ALA A 28 -5.75 -2.63 17.37
N VAL A 29 -4.42 -2.63 17.24
CA VAL A 29 -3.74 -2.05 16.07
C VAL A 29 -4.09 -2.82 14.79
N ILE A 30 -4.16 -4.16 14.83
CA ILE A 30 -4.55 -4.98 13.69
C ILE A 30 -5.99 -4.65 13.25
N VAL A 31 -6.92 -4.56 14.19
CA VAL A 31 -8.33 -4.20 13.88
C VAL A 31 -8.42 -2.77 13.36
N ALA A 32 -7.72 -1.81 13.99
CA ALA A 32 -7.67 -0.43 13.54
C ALA A 32 -7.15 -0.35 12.09
N THR A 33 -6.09 -1.09 11.77
CA THR A 33 -5.52 -1.10 10.41
C THR A 33 -6.47 -1.74 9.39
N GLY A 34 -7.20 -2.77 9.76
CA GLY A 34 -8.27 -3.33 8.93
C GLY A 34 -9.36 -2.32 8.63
N LEU A 35 -9.76 -1.51 9.62
CA LEU A 35 -10.73 -0.42 9.44
C LEU A 35 -10.16 0.72 8.58
N ILE A 36 -8.86 1.04 8.68
CA ILE A 36 -8.20 1.97 7.78
C ILE A 36 -8.26 1.43 6.35
N GLY A 37 -7.89 0.15 6.15
CA GLY A 37 -7.99 -0.51 4.84
C GLY A 37 -9.42 -0.47 4.29
N LEU A 38 -10.43 -0.74 5.10
CA LEU A 38 -11.84 -0.71 4.72
C LEU A 38 -12.28 0.69 4.29
N SER A 39 -11.99 1.71 5.11
CA SER A 39 -12.35 3.10 4.80
C SER A 39 -11.61 3.60 3.55
N PHE A 40 -10.34 3.27 3.40
CA PHE A 40 -9.53 3.67 2.25
C PHE A 40 -9.99 2.95 0.97
N GLY A 41 -10.22 1.61 1.03
CA GLY A 41 -10.77 0.84 -0.08
C GLY A 41 -12.18 1.26 -0.50
N TYR A 42 -12.98 1.79 0.43
CA TYR A 42 -14.28 2.37 0.15
C TYR A 42 -14.17 3.77 -0.47
N SER A 43 -13.33 4.64 0.10
CA SER A 43 -13.27 6.04 -0.30
C SER A 43 -12.65 6.26 -1.68
N LEU A 44 -11.65 5.48 -2.08
CA LEU A 44 -10.98 5.64 -3.38
C LEU A 44 -11.95 5.50 -4.56
N PRO A 45 -12.68 4.38 -4.72
CA PRO A 45 -13.66 4.24 -5.79
C PRO A 45 -14.85 5.18 -5.64
N LEU A 46 -15.33 5.42 -4.42
CA LEU A 46 -16.43 6.36 -4.18
C LEU A 46 -16.11 7.75 -4.71
N LEU A 47 -14.96 8.31 -4.32
CA LEU A 47 -14.57 9.67 -4.72
C LEU A 47 -14.33 9.77 -6.23
N ALA A 48 -13.83 8.71 -6.87
CA ALA A 48 -13.70 8.65 -8.32
C ALA A 48 -15.07 8.66 -9.01
N ILE A 49 -16.05 7.87 -8.53
CA ILE A 49 -17.42 7.83 -9.05
C ILE A 49 -18.12 9.17 -8.86
N VAL A 50 -17.99 9.80 -7.69
CA VAL A 50 -18.60 11.13 -7.43
C VAL A 50 -18.05 12.18 -8.38
N MET A 51 -16.74 12.18 -8.64
CA MET A 51 -16.13 13.09 -9.62
C MET A 51 -16.57 12.78 -11.05
N GLU A 52 -16.70 11.50 -11.42
CA GLU A 52 -17.20 11.07 -12.72
C GLU A 52 -18.65 11.53 -12.94
N LYS A 53 -19.53 11.34 -11.95
CA LYS A 53 -20.90 11.84 -11.99
C LYS A 53 -21.00 13.36 -12.09
N ALA A 54 -20.03 14.06 -11.53
CA ALA A 54 -19.90 15.53 -11.67
C ALA A 54 -19.31 15.94 -13.05
N GLN A 55 -19.11 14.98 -13.98
CA GLN A 55 -18.56 15.20 -15.32
C GLN A 55 -17.15 15.80 -15.29
N ILE A 56 -16.35 15.39 -14.32
CA ILE A 56 -14.95 15.80 -14.21
C ILE A 56 -14.11 14.80 -15.00
N GLY A 57 -13.28 15.30 -15.92
CA GLY A 57 -12.46 14.45 -16.78
C GLY A 57 -11.50 13.53 -16.00
N SER A 58 -11.19 12.38 -16.58
CA SER A 58 -10.40 11.31 -15.94
C SER A 58 -9.01 11.78 -15.52
N THR A 59 -8.40 12.73 -16.23
CA THR A 59 -7.14 13.38 -15.82
C THR A 59 -7.26 14.06 -14.46
N MET A 60 -8.35 14.79 -14.20
CA MET A 60 -8.57 15.47 -12.92
C MET A 60 -8.88 14.47 -11.80
N ILE A 61 -9.60 13.39 -12.09
CA ILE A 61 -9.82 12.28 -11.17
C ILE A 61 -8.47 11.67 -10.78
N GLY A 62 -7.63 11.40 -11.77
CA GLY A 62 -6.28 10.88 -11.56
C GLY A 62 -5.37 11.82 -10.76
N LEU A 63 -5.40 13.13 -11.04
CA LEU A 63 -4.67 14.14 -10.27
C LEU A 63 -5.15 14.21 -8.82
N SER A 64 -6.46 14.12 -8.61
CA SER A 64 -7.06 14.10 -7.27
C SER A 64 -6.59 12.86 -6.48
N ALA A 65 -6.59 11.67 -7.09
CA ALA A 65 -6.06 10.45 -6.48
C ALA A 65 -4.54 10.56 -6.21
N ALA A 66 -3.79 11.12 -7.15
CA ALA A 66 -2.35 11.34 -7.01
C ALA A 66 -2.00 12.26 -5.83
N SER A 67 -2.87 13.20 -5.48
CA SER A 67 -2.63 14.08 -4.32
C SER A 67 -2.55 13.31 -3.00
N GLU A 68 -3.32 12.23 -2.84
CA GLU A 68 -3.23 11.33 -1.68
C GLU A 68 -1.87 10.63 -1.62
N SER A 69 -1.43 10.06 -2.74
CA SER A 69 -0.15 9.33 -2.81
C SER A 69 1.05 10.29 -2.70
N ALA A 70 0.94 11.51 -3.23
CA ALA A 70 1.96 12.55 -3.10
C ALA A 70 2.25 12.90 -1.63
N ALA A 71 1.25 12.80 -0.75
CA ALA A 71 1.44 13.02 0.67
C ALA A 71 2.54 12.12 1.27
N ILE A 72 2.70 10.90 0.77
CA ILE A 72 3.76 9.97 1.21
C ILE A 72 5.15 10.60 0.99
N LEU A 73 5.35 11.23 -0.17
CA LEU A 73 6.63 11.84 -0.55
C LEU A 73 6.94 13.10 0.27
N PHE A 74 5.91 13.93 0.52
CA PHE A 74 6.09 15.21 1.18
C PHE A 74 6.01 15.11 2.71
N ILE A 75 5.12 14.29 3.26
CA ILE A 75 4.93 14.12 4.70
C ILE A 75 5.89 13.07 5.28
N GLY A 76 6.22 12.02 4.51
CA GLY A 76 7.06 10.91 4.96
C GLY A 76 8.34 11.31 5.68
N PRO A 77 9.18 12.23 5.16
CA PRO A 77 10.40 12.67 5.82
C PRO A 77 10.19 13.32 7.21
N PHE A 78 8.97 13.81 7.48
CA PHE A 78 8.63 14.48 8.74
C PHE A 78 7.99 13.55 9.77
N VAL A 79 7.51 12.37 9.35
CA VAL A 79 6.82 11.40 10.23
C VAL A 79 7.65 11.04 11.47
N PRO A 80 8.96 10.75 11.39
CA PRO A 80 9.75 10.45 12.59
C PRO A 80 9.79 11.60 13.60
N ARG A 81 9.88 12.86 13.11
CA ARG A 81 9.85 14.04 13.97
C ARG A 81 8.49 14.26 14.60
N PHE A 82 7.42 14.03 13.83
CA PHE A 82 6.04 14.11 14.29
C PHE A 82 5.77 13.10 15.41
N ILE A 83 6.19 11.84 15.22
CA ILE A 83 6.06 10.80 16.23
C ILE A 83 6.93 11.10 17.47
N ALA A 84 8.15 11.59 17.29
CA ALA A 84 9.03 11.95 18.40
C ALA A 84 8.47 13.09 19.26
N ALA A 85 7.78 14.06 18.64
CA ALA A 85 7.20 15.20 19.35
C ALA A 85 5.91 14.85 20.13
N LEU A 86 5.07 13.96 19.60
CA LEU A 86 3.75 13.65 20.16
C LEU A 86 3.68 12.29 20.87
N GLY A 87 4.64 11.41 20.59
CA GLY A 87 4.57 9.99 20.90
C GLY A 87 3.66 9.21 19.94
N LEU A 88 3.92 7.91 19.77
CA LEU A 88 3.22 7.02 18.84
C LEU A 88 1.70 7.13 18.96
N ARG A 89 1.18 7.09 20.17
CA ARG A 89 -0.26 7.08 20.43
C ARG A 89 -0.96 8.38 20.03
N ASN A 90 -0.44 9.52 20.50
CA ASN A 90 -1.07 10.82 20.19
C ASN A 90 -0.94 11.14 18.70
N ALA A 91 0.19 10.76 18.08
CA ALA A 91 0.38 10.88 16.65
C ALA A 91 -0.64 10.04 15.86
N PHE A 92 -0.96 8.83 16.35
CA PHE A 92 -1.99 7.98 15.74
C PHE A 92 -3.38 8.64 15.82
N PHE A 93 -3.81 9.06 17.01
CA PHE A 93 -5.11 9.71 17.18
C PHE A 93 -5.24 11.02 16.39
N LEU A 94 -4.16 11.82 16.34
CA LEU A 94 -4.16 13.04 15.54
C LEU A 94 -4.24 12.74 14.06
N ALA A 95 -3.55 11.71 13.57
CA ALA A 95 -3.67 11.26 12.19
C ALA A 95 -5.09 10.78 11.86
N ILE A 96 -5.71 9.97 12.74
CA ILE A 96 -7.10 9.54 12.57
C ILE A 96 -8.04 10.76 12.49
N LEU A 97 -7.86 11.73 13.38
CA LEU A 97 -8.68 12.96 13.38
C LEU A 97 -8.51 13.74 12.08
N ILE A 98 -7.26 13.96 11.63
CA ILE A 98 -6.98 14.67 10.38
C ILE A 98 -7.62 13.94 9.20
N GLY A 99 -7.47 12.61 9.09
CA GLY A 99 -8.03 11.83 8.02
C GLY A 99 -9.56 11.85 8.00
N ALA A 100 -10.19 11.65 9.15
CA ALA A 100 -11.67 11.68 9.27
C ALA A 100 -12.24 13.08 8.94
N VAL A 101 -11.60 14.13 9.43
CA VAL A 101 -12.03 15.51 9.13
C VAL A 101 -11.80 15.83 7.66
N SER A 102 -10.65 15.44 7.08
CA SER A 102 -10.34 15.67 5.67
C SER A 102 -11.34 14.96 4.76
N LEU A 103 -11.64 13.68 5.04
CA LEU A 103 -12.62 12.92 4.26
C LEU A 103 -14.03 13.49 4.42
N GLY A 104 -14.48 13.78 5.64
CA GLY A 104 -15.79 14.37 5.89
C GLY A 104 -15.95 15.77 5.31
N ALA A 105 -14.87 16.55 5.26
CA ALA A 105 -14.89 17.90 4.68
C ALA A 105 -15.14 17.89 3.16
N LEU A 106 -14.81 16.81 2.45
CA LEU A 106 -15.10 16.69 1.01
C LEU A 106 -16.60 16.84 0.69
N ALA A 107 -17.47 16.47 1.63
CA ALA A 107 -18.93 16.59 1.46
C ALA A 107 -19.42 18.05 1.40
N PHE A 108 -18.64 19.02 1.90
CA PHE A 108 -19.04 20.43 1.93
C PHE A 108 -18.56 21.24 0.73
N PHE A 109 -17.76 20.65 -0.15
CA PHE A 109 -17.12 21.37 -1.26
C PHE A 109 -17.28 20.62 -2.56
N ASP A 110 -17.61 21.35 -3.62
CA ASP A 110 -17.65 20.79 -4.96
C ASP A 110 -16.22 20.41 -5.46
N PRO A 111 -16.07 19.24 -6.10
CA PRO A 111 -14.78 18.87 -6.71
C PRO A 111 -14.48 19.78 -7.92
N PRO A 112 -13.20 19.87 -8.39
CA PRO A 112 -12.03 19.13 -7.90
C PRO A 112 -11.09 19.92 -6.99
N PHE A 113 -11.08 21.27 -7.03
CA PHE A 113 -9.93 22.06 -6.55
C PHE A 113 -9.71 21.97 -5.03
N VAL A 114 -10.78 22.08 -4.22
CA VAL A 114 -10.67 21.96 -2.76
C VAL A 114 -10.39 20.51 -2.34
N TRP A 115 -10.74 19.57 -3.21
CA TRP A 115 -10.50 18.14 -2.94
C TRP A 115 -9.01 17.78 -2.96
N PHE A 116 -8.16 18.44 -3.75
CA PHE A 116 -6.72 18.15 -3.77
C PHE A 116 -6.06 18.30 -2.39
N PRO A 117 -6.12 19.44 -1.70
CA PRO A 117 -5.52 19.55 -0.37
C PRO A 117 -6.19 18.62 0.66
N LEU A 118 -7.51 18.43 0.62
CA LEU A 118 -8.19 17.54 1.55
C LEU A 118 -7.75 16.09 1.35
N ARG A 119 -7.66 15.60 0.11
CA ARG A 119 -7.15 14.28 -0.21
C ARG A 119 -5.67 14.13 0.11
N PHE A 120 -4.87 15.17 -0.06
CA PHE A 120 -3.47 15.17 0.37
C PHE A 120 -3.35 14.94 1.88
N PHE A 121 -4.13 15.64 2.70
CA PHE A 121 -4.12 15.42 4.15
C PHE A 121 -4.70 14.06 4.54
N LEU A 122 -5.71 13.56 3.83
CA LEU A 122 -6.25 12.21 4.01
C LEU A 122 -5.18 11.16 3.75
N GLY A 123 -4.49 11.22 2.60
CA GLY A 123 -3.41 10.30 2.25
C GLY A 123 -2.26 10.35 3.24
N GLY A 124 -1.88 11.55 3.68
CA GLY A 124 -0.87 11.74 4.74
C GLY A 124 -1.29 11.12 6.07
N ALA A 125 -2.56 11.25 6.45
CA ALA A 125 -3.11 10.65 7.66
C ALA A 125 -3.09 9.11 7.59
N VAL A 126 -3.55 8.53 6.48
CA VAL A 126 -3.48 7.09 6.22
C VAL A 126 -2.04 6.61 6.33
N PHE A 127 -1.10 7.27 5.67
CA PHE A 127 0.31 6.91 5.69
C PHE A 127 0.91 6.95 7.09
N VAL A 128 0.65 8.00 7.88
CA VAL A 128 1.10 8.11 9.28
C VAL A 128 0.52 6.98 10.12
N CYS A 129 -0.77 6.68 9.96
CA CYS A 129 -1.42 5.57 10.68
C CYS A 129 -0.75 4.23 10.35
N LEU A 130 -0.43 3.96 9.07
CA LEU A 130 0.23 2.73 8.65
C LEU A 130 1.64 2.62 9.21
N ILE A 131 2.46 3.68 9.14
CA ILE A 131 3.81 3.70 9.73
C ILE A 131 3.78 3.42 11.23
N ILE A 132 2.84 4.03 11.95
CA ILE A 132 2.69 3.79 13.40
C ILE A 132 2.27 2.34 13.67
N SER A 133 1.36 1.80 12.86
CA SER A 133 0.93 0.40 12.96
C SER A 133 2.09 -0.57 12.70
N ASP A 134 2.88 -0.32 11.65
CA ASP A 134 4.08 -1.10 11.32
C ASP A 134 5.08 -1.12 12.50
N ILE A 135 5.37 0.05 13.08
CA ILE A 135 6.24 0.17 14.26
C ILE A 135 5.65 -0.63 15.43
N TRP A 136 4.35 -0.50 15.68
CA TRP A 136 3.70 -1.18 16.82
C TRP A 136 3.73 -2.69 16.70
N ILE A 137 3.45 -3.21 15.50
CA ILE A 137 3.45 -4.67 15.25
C ILE A 137 4.87 -5.22 15.22
N THR A 138 5.82 -4.55 14.57
CA THR A 138 7.20 -5.07 14.41
C THR A 138 7.99 -5.01 15.71
N GLN A 139 7.90 -3.92 16.45
CA GLN A 139 8.66 -3.73 17.69
C GLN A 139 7.92 -4.24 18.94
N GLY A 140 6.59 -4.34 18.89
CA GLY A 140 5.78 -4.88 19.97
C GLY A 140 5.72 -6.40 20.01
N SER A 141 6.18 -7.10 18.96
CA SER A 141 6.11 -8.56 18.86
C SER A 141 7.43 -9.22 19.28
N SER A 142 7.33 -10.36 20.02
CA SER A 142 8.50 -11.21 20.26
C SER A 142 9.01 -11.81 18.95
N ASP A 143 10.31 -12.12 18.86
CA ASP A 143 10.95 -12.65 17.65
C ASP A 143 10.25 -13.89 17.10
N GLU A 144 9.78 -14.79 17.97
CA GLU A 144 9.06 -16.01 17.60
C GLU A 144 7.68 -15.74 16.94
N LYS A 145 6.99 -14.66 17.33
CA LYS A 145 5.63 -14.34 16.87
C LYS A 145 5.60 -13.24 15.83
N ARG A 146 6.71 -12.52 15.62
CA ARG A 146 6.77 -11.33 14.73
C ARG A 146 6.28 -11.63 13.32
N GLY A 147 6.77 -12.69 12.69
CA GLY A 147 6.34 -13.09 11.35
C GLY A 147 4.83 -13.33 11.24
N ARG A 148 4.27 -14.05 12.24
CA ARG A 148 2.82 -14.31 12.28
C ARG A 148 2.01 -13.02 12.49
N MET A 149 2.46 -12.11 13.35
CA MET A 149 1.78 -10.85 13.61
C MET A 149 1.79 -9.93 12.36
N ILE A 150 2.94 -9.85 11.67
CA ILE A 150 3.05 -9.11 10.40
C ILE A 150 2.11 -9.71 9.34
N ALA A 151 2.00 -11.04 9.24
CA ALA A 151 1.09 -11.69 8.30
C ALA A 151 -0.38 -11.38 8.60
N ILE A 152 -0.81 -11.46 9.87
CA ILE A 152 -2.18 -11.13 10.28
C ILE A 152 -2.48 -9.65 10.04
N TYR A 153 -1.55 -8.76 10.38
CA TYR A 153 -1.62 -7.34 10.12
C TYR A 153 -1.78 -7.03 8.62
N GLY A 154 -0.91 -7.59 7.78
CA GLY A 154 -0.98 -7.42 6.33
C GLY A 154 -2.29 -7.95 5.73
N THR A 155 -2.76 -9.11 6.20
CA THR A 155 -4.06 -9.67 5.79
C THR A 155 -5.22 -8.77 6.22
N SER A 156 -5.15 -8.16 7.41
CA SER A 156 -6.21 -7.27 7.92
C SER A 156 -6.36 -6.02 7.05
N ILE A 157 -5.25 -5.35 6.72
CA ILE A 157 -5.31 -4.14 5.88
C ILE A 157 -5.76 -4.47 4.45
N THR A 158 -5.18 -5.50 3.82
CA THR A 158 -5.53 -5.87 2.45
C THR A 158 -6.96 -6.43 2.36
N GLY A 159 -7.40 -7.19 3.38
CA GLY A 159 -8.78 -7.65 3.49
C GLY A 159 -9.77 -6.51 3.61
N GLY A 160 -9.46 -5.49 4.42
CA GLY A 160 -10.23 -4.26 4.50
C GLY A 160 -10.29 -3.53 3.16
N LEU A 161 -9.13 -3.37 2.51
CA LEU A 161 -9.01 -2.73 1.19
C LEU A 161 -9.84 -3.45 0.11
N ALA A 162 -9.88 -4.79 0.14
CA ALA A 162 -10.69 -5.59 -0.79
C ALA A 162 -12.19 -5.50 -0.50
N ALA A 163 -12.58 -5.39 0.77
CA ALA A 163 -13.98 -5.32 1.17
C ALA A 163 -14.59 -3.92 0.97
N GLY A 164 -13.75 -2.87 1.03
CA GLY A 164 -14.20 -1.48 0.92
C GLY A 164 -15.03 -1.18 -0.32
N PRO A 165 -14.57 -1.53 -1.55
CA PRO A 165 -15.30 -1.24 -2.77
C PRO A 165 -16.69 -1.89 -2.83
N LEU A 166 -16.88 -3.04 -2.14
CA LEU A 166 -18.19 -3.73 -2.08
C LEU A 166 -19.24 -2.94 -1.29
N LEU A 167 -18.83 -1.98 -0.46
CA LEU A 167 -19.74 -1.13 0.29
C LEU A 167 -20.32 0.00 -0.57
N VAL A 168 -19.63 0.41 -1.64
CA VAL A 168 -20.09 1.53 -2.49
C VAL A 168 -21.47 1.27 -3.07
N PRO A 169 -21.79 0.13 -3.71
CA PRO A 169 -23.13 -0.10 -4.25
C PRO A 169 -24.18 -0.32 -3.17
N VAL A 170 -23.77 -0.75 -1.95
CA VAL A 170 -24.72 -0.97 -0.84
C VAL A 170 -25.14 0.37 -0.19
N ILE A 171 -24.19 1.27 -0.05
CA ILE A 171 -24.41 2.59 0.57
C ILE A 171 -24.93 3.59 -0.46
N GLY A 172 -24.53 3.43 -1.73
CA GLY A 172 -24.74 4.38 -2.81
C GLY A 172 -23.62 5.40 -2.92
N SER A 173 -23.67 6.21 -3.97
CA SER A 173 -22.68 7.26 -4.26
C SER A 173 -23.32 8.64 -4.43
N ASP A 174 -24.63 8.78 -4.14
CA ASP A 174 -25.36 10.02 -4.30
C ASP A 174 -25.46 10.80 -2.98
N GLY A 175 -25.28 12.12 -3.08
CA GLY A 175 -25.32 13.03 -1.95
C GLY A 175 -24.14 12.92 -1.00
N ASP A 176 -24.26 13.51 0.20
CA ASP A 176 -23.14 13.65 1.14
C ASP A 176 -22.99 12.46 2.10
N LEU A 177 -24.07 11.68 2.29
CA LEU A 177 -24.10 10.57 3.26
C LEU A 177 -23.00 9.53 3.01
N PRO A 178 -22.71 9.08 1.77
CA PRO A 178 -21.63 8.15 1.50
C PRO A 178 -20.27 8.65 1.96
N ILE A 179 -19.97 9.95 1.75
CA ILE A 179 -18.70 10.57 2.17
C ILE A 179 -18.62 10.62 3.71
N PHE A 180 -19.70 11.00 4.40
CA PHE A 180 -19.75 11.00 5.87
C PHE A 180 -19.61 9.61 6.46
N LEU A 181 -20.17 8.57 5.82
CA LEU A 181 -19.99 7.19 6.27
C LEU A 181 -18.54 6.73 6.10
N GLY A 182 -17.87 7.10 4.99
CA GLY A 182 -16.43 6.88 4.82
C GLY A 182 -15.61 7.54 5.93
N ALA A 183 -15.92 8.80 6.26
CA ALA A 183 -15.28 9.54 7.36
C ALA A 183 -15.54 8.89 8.72
N ALA A 184 -16.76 8.42 8.96
CA ALA A 184 -17.13 7.71 10.19
C ALA A 184 -16.40 6.36 10.31
N MET A 185 -16.26 5.59 9.22
CA MET A 185 -15.48 4.37 9.18
C MET A 185 -13.99 4.65 9.50
N PHE A 186 -13.44 5.73 8.95
CA PHE A 186 -12.08 6.15 9.27
C PHE A 186 -11.94 6.57 10.74
N ALA A 187 -12.86 7.36 11.27
CA ALA A 187 -12.88 7.74 12.67
C ALA A 187 -13.05 6.54 13.63
N ALA A 188 -13.80 5.52 13.22
CA ALA A 188 -14.02 4.30 13.99
C ALA A 188 -12.72 3.52 14.25
N THR A 189 -11.65 3.78 13.49
CA THR A 189 -10.32 3.20 13.75
C THR A 189 -9.77 3.59 15.12
N ALA A 190 -10.24 4.69 15.71
CA ALA A 190 -9.87 5.08 17.07
C ALA A 190 -10.45 4.16 18.15
N ILE A 191 -11.59 3.49 17.90
CA ILE A 191 -12.31 2.70 18.90
C ILE A 191 -11.44 1.55 19.47
N PRO A 192 -10.88 0.65 18.68
CA PRO A 192 -10.04 -0.42 19.20
C PRO A 192 -8.82 0.10 19.97
N LEU A 193 -8.25 1.24 19.54
CA LEU A 193 -7.10 1.86 20.20
C LEU A 193 -7.45 2.49 21.56
N ILE A 194 -8.68 3.00 21.71
CA ILE A 194 -9.20 3.51 22.98
C ILE A 194 -9.47 2.34 23.96
N LEU A 195 -10.08 1.27 23.45
CA LEU A 195 -10.47 0.10 24.26
C LEU A 195 -9.29 -0.76 24.73
N ALA A 196 -8.20 -0.77 23.98
CA ALA A 196 -7.02 -1.58 24.29
C ALA A 196 -5.81 -0.69 24.65
N TYR A 197 -5.89 -0.10 25.84
CA TYR A 197 -4.78 0.71 26.37
C TYR A 197 -3.55 -0.15 26.66
N GLY A 198 -2.39 0.22 26.10
CA GLY A 198 -1.11 -0.44 26.36
C GLY A 198 0.09 0.48 26.10
N PRO A 199 1.28 0.18 26.62
CA PRO A 199 2.48 0.93 26.36
C PRO A 199 2.84 0.85 24.87
N ALA A 200 3.28 1.98 24.30
CA ALA A 200 3.81 2.03 22.94
C ALA A 200 5.28 1.58 22.91
N PRO A 201 5.74 0.87 21.87
CA PRO A 201 7.13 0.49 21.73
C PRO A 201 8.05 1.71 21.52
N ALA A 202 9.34 1.55 21.84
CA ALA A 202 10.35 2.56 21.59
C ALA A 202 10.75 2.56 20.10
N MET A 203 11.13 3.73 19.56
CA MET A 203 11.58 3.85 18.17
C MET A 203 13.07 3.53 18.02
N GLU A 204 13.42 2.69 17.05
CA GLU A 204 14.79 2.44 16.62
C GLU A 204 15.25 3.42 15.54
N HIS A 205 16.57 3.65 15.49
CA HIS A 205 17.17 4.54 14.50
C HIS A 205 17.31 3.87 13.14
N VAL A 206 16.89 4.54 12.06
CA VAL A 206 17.02 4.08 10.68
C VAL A 206 18.37 4.52 10.08
N GLY A 207 19.07 3.60 9.42
CA GLY A 207 20.32 3.87 8.71
C GLY A 207 20.13 4.78 7.49
N LYS A 208 21.25 5.18 6.84
CA LYS A 208 21.22 6.03 5.62
C LYS A 208 21.74 5.24 4.43
N LEU A 209 20.92 5.12 3.36
CA LEU A 209 21.34 4.63 2.03
C LEU A 209 21.15 5.71 0.98
N ARG A 210 21.92 5.62 -0.13
CA ARG A 210 21.78 6.54 -1.26
C ARG A 210 20.81 5.95 -2.29
N PRO A 211 19.73 6.64 -2.70
CA PRO A 211 18.75 6.13 -3.65
C PRO A 211 19.36 5.65 -4.98
N LEU A 212 20.32 6.40 -5.52
CA LEU A 212 20.98 6.07 -6.76
C LEU A 212 21.79 4.75 -6.67
N ALA A 213 22.40 4.48 -5.52
CA ALA A 213 23.14 3.23 -5.32
C ALA A 213 22.22 2.01 -5.36
N LEU A 214 21.02 2.11 -4.78
CA LEU A 214 20.02 1.03 -4.83
C LEU A 214 19.48 0.84 -6.26
N LEU A 215 19.16 1.93 -6.97
CA LEU A 215 18.69 1.88 -8.36
C LEU A 215 19.68 1.15 -9.26
N LEU A 216 20.98 1.47 -9.15
CA LEU A 216 22.03 0.85 -9.96
C LEU A 216 22.32 -0.59 -9.54
N ALA A 217 22.20 -0.91 -8.24
CA ALA A 217 22.51 -2.22 -7.71
C ALA A 217 21.38 -3.25 -7.91
N ALA A 218 20.13 -2.81 -8.01
CA ALA A 218 18.95 -3.67 -8.09
C ALA A 218 17.84 -3.07 -8.98
N PRO A 219 18.12 -2.81 -10.28
CA PRO A 219 17.19 -2.09 -11.14
C PRO A 219 15.86 -2.82 -11.35
N LEU A 220 15.87 -4.16 -11.37
CA LEU A 220 14.65 -4.96 -11.55
C LEU A 220 13.71 -4.82 -10.35
N LEU A 221 14.24 -4.79 -9.12
CA LEU A 221 13.45 -4.62 -7.90
C LEU A 221 12.77 -3.23 -7.89
N VAL A 222 13.56 -2.21 -8.20
CA VAL A 222 13.07 -0.82 -8.25
C VAL A 222 11.99 -0.68 -9.32
N ALA A 223 12.22 -1.22 -10.52
CA ALA A 223 11.23 -1.21 -11.60
C ALA A 223 9.95 -1.97 -11.21
N GLY A 224 10.08 -3.13 -10.54
CA GLY A 224 8.94 -3.93 -10.06
C GLY A 224 8.07 -3.18 -9.06
N VAL A 225 8.69 -2.54 -8.07
CA VAL A 225 7.97 -1.76 -7.05
C VAL A 225 7.40 -0.47 -7.62
N PHE A 226 8.08 0.18 -8.53
CA PHE A 226 7.57 1.36 -9.23
C PHE A 226 6.34 1.00 -10.09
N ALA A 227 6.41 -0.10 -10.84
CA ALA A 227 5.28 -0.63 -11.61
C ALA A 227 4.11 -1.03 -10.71
N PHE A 228 4.38 -1.66 -9.54
CA PHE A 228 3.36 -1.92 -8.54
C PHE A 228 2.65 -0.63 -8.13
N GLY A 229 3.40 0.42 -7.79
CA GLY A 229 2.80 1.72 -7.42
C GLY A 229 1.94 2.31 -8.53
N ILE A 230 2.41 2.28 -9.79
CA ILE A 230 1.63 2.76 -10.93
C ILE A 230 0.32 1.98 -11.09
N VAL A 231 0.40 0.65 -11.15
CA VAL A 231 -0.77 -0.19 -11.46
C VAL A 231 -1.76 -0.19 -10.31
N ASP A 232 -1.29 -0.38 -9.07
CA ASP A 232 -2.12 -0.44 -7.87
C ASP A 232 -2.93 0.86 -7.68
N SER A 233 -2.25 2.00 -7.62
CA SER A 233 -2.90 3.29 -7.39
C SER A 233 -3.83 3.71 -8.54
N SER A 234 -3.43 3.45 -9.80
CA SER A 234 -4.29 3.71 -10.96
C SER A 234 -5.53 2.82 -10.94
N ALA A 235 -5.37 1.53 -10.66
CA ALA A 235 -6.46 0.59 -10.64
C ALA A 235 -7.46 0.90 -9.52
N LEU A 236 -6.99 1.13 -8.29
CA LEU A 236 -7.84 1.47 -7.16
C LEU A 236 -8.71 2.71 -7.43
N SER A 237 -8.18 3.69 -8.18
CA SER A 237 -8.85 4.96 -8.43
C SER A 237 -9.62 5.00 -9.76
N LEU A 238 -9.14 4.34 -10.80
CA LEU A 238 -9.65 4.51 -12.17
C LEU A 238 -10.35 3.27 -12.75
N LEU A 239 -10.23 2.07 -12.15
CA LEU A 239 -11.04 0.92 -12.61
C LEU A 239 -12.55 1.16 -12.50
N PRO A 240 -13.06 1.83 -11.43
CA PRO A 240 -14.48 2.18 -11.40
C PRO A 240 -14.88 3.10 -12.57
N VAL A 241 -14.05 4.10 -12.89
CA VAL A 241 -14.26 5.02 -14.02
C VAL A 241 -14.25 4.24 -15.34
N PHE A 242 -13.26 3.35 -15.53
CA PHE A 242 -13.18 2.45 -16.68
C PHE A 242 -14.48 1.66 -16.90
N GLY A 243 -15.04 1.06 -15.83
CA GLY A 243 -16.29 0.32 -15.91
C GLY A 243 -17.50 1.23 -16.25
N LEU A 244 -17.58 2.43 -15.65
CA LEU A 244 -18.63 3.39 -15.96
C LEU A 244 -18.59 3.85 -17.43
N HIS A 245 -17.40 4.09 -17.99
CA HIS A 245 -17.23 4.46 -19.41
C HIS A 245 -17.61 3.31 -20.37
N LEU A 246 -17.56 2.06 -19.91
CA LEU A 246 -18.14 0.93 -20.64
C LEU A 246 -19.68 0.81 -20.49
N GLY A 247 -20.31 1.74 -19.74
CA GLY A 247 -21.75 1.73 -19.48
C GLY A 247 -22.19 0.72 -18.42
N TRP A 248 -21.26 0.24 -17.58
CA TRP A 248 -21.58 -0.72 -16.51
C TRP A 248 -22.17 -0.02 -15.30
N SER A 249 -22.88 -0.79 -14.47
CA SER A 249 -23.37 -0.29 -13.17
C SER A 249 -22.21 0.04 -12.21
N GLU A 250 -22.47 0.87 -11.23
CA GLU A 250 -21.50 1.18 -10.16
C GLU A 250 -21.04 -0.09 -9.42
N GLU A 251 -21.97 -1.06 -9.22
CA GLU A 251 -21.66 -2.35 -8.61
C GLU A 251 -20.64 -3.14 -9.42
N ALA A 252 -20.87 -3.31 -10.73
CA ALA A 252 -19.95 -4.01 -11.61
C ALA A 252 -18.60 -3.28 -11.70
N SER A 253 -18.62 -1.95 -11.76
CA SER A 253 -17.43 -1.13 -11.89
C SER A 253 -16.55 -1.15 -10.61
N THR A 254 -17.15 -1.09 -9.42
CA THR A 254 -16.42 -1.19 -8.15
C THR A 254 -15.93 -2.61 -7.86
N PHE A 255 -16.67 -3.62 -8.34
CA PHE A 255 -16.26 -5.02 -8.20
C PHE A 255 -14.94 -5.34 -8.92
N LEU A 256 -14.58 -4.62 -9.99
CA LEU A 256 -13.27 -4.74 -10.64
C LEU A 256 -12.11 -4.49 -9.66
N VAL A 257 -12.25 -3.48 -8.81
CA VAL A 257 -11.25 -3.17 -7.77
C VAL A 257 -11.14 -4.31 -6.78
N THR A 258 -12.28 -4.83 -6.32
CA THR A 258 -12.30 -5.98 -5.40
C THR A 258 -11.58 -7.19 -5.97
N LEU A 259 -11.80 -7.50 -7.26
CA LEU A 259 -11.14 -8.63 -7.93
C LEU A 259 -9.62 -8.46 -7.98
N LEU A 260 -9.14 -7.26 -8.31
CA LEU A 260 -7.71 -6.96 -8.37
C LEU A 260 -7.08 -7.10 -6.98
N VAL A 261 -7.69 -6.51 -5.95
CA VAL A 261 -7.17 -6.57 -4.57
C VAL A 261 -7.28 -7.98 -3.99
N ALA A 262 -8.34 -8.72 -4.32
CA ALA A 262 -8.46 -10.14 -3.95
C ALA A 262 -7.35 -10.99 -4.58
N GLY A 263 -7.00 -10.71 -5.85
CA GLY A 263 -5.85 -11.33 -6.51
C GLY A 263 -4.54 -11.03 -5.78
N SER A 264 -4.33 -9.77 -5.38
CA SER A 264 -3.18 -9.36 -4.58
C SER A 264 -3.11 -10.12 -3.25
N LEU A 265 -4.22 -10.22 -2.54
CA LEU A 265 -4.29 -10.88 -1.23
C LEU A 265 -4.08 -12.41 -1.33
N ILE A 266 -4.81 -13.06 -2.22
CA ILE A 266 -4.85 -14.53 -2.31
C ILE A 266 -3.57 -15.07 -2.94
N LEU A 267 -3.09 -14.47 -4.03
CA LEU A 267 -1.89 -14.95 -4.73
C LEU A 267 -0.58 -14.59 -3.99
N GLN A 268 -0.60 -13.64 -3.06
CA GLN A 268 0.58 -13.30 -2.26
C GLN A 268 1.14 -14.49 -1.49
N LEU A 269 0.28 -15.37 -0.95
CA LEU A 269 0.72 -16.56 -0.20
C LEU A 269 1.42 -17.59 -1.12
N PRO A 270 0.83 -18.07 -2.24
CA PRO A 270 1.51 -18.99 -3.13
C PRO A 270 2.76 -18.39 -3.79
N ILE A 271 2.77 -17.09 -4.11
CA ILE A 271 3.96 -16.41 -4.64
C ILE A 271 5.06 -16.34 -3.58
N GLY A 272 4.73 -16.04 -2.33
CA GLY A 272 5.68 -16.09 -1.22
C GLY A 272 6.27 -17.49 -1.04
N PHE A 273 5.44 -18.52 -1.00
CA PHE A 273 5.89 -19.91 -0.94
C PHE A 273 6.80 -20.28 -2.13
N LEU A 274 6.46 -19.86 -3.33
CA LEU A 274 7.27 -20.09 -4.52
C LEU A 274 8.63 -19.40 -4.40
N SER A 275 8.66 -18.18 -3.88
CA SER A 275 9.86 -17.38 -3.62
C SER A 275 10.81 -18.00 -2.58
N ASP A 276 10.29 -18.81 -1.67
CA ASP A 276 11.10 -19.52 -0.67
C ASP A 276 11.74 -20.83 -1.24
N HIS A 277 11.17 -21.39 -2.33
CA HIS A 277 11.60 -22.67 -2.90
C HIS A 277 12.28 -22.55 -4.28
N MET A 278 12.22 -21.38 -4.90
CA MET A 278 12.81 -21.09 -6.20
C MET A 278 13.71 -19.85 -6.11
N ASP A 279 14.54 -19.65 -7.16
CA ASP A 279 15.27 -18.40 -7.34
C ASP A 279 14.32 -17.22 -7.41
N ARG A 280 14.48 -16.25 -6.49
CA ARG A 280 13.57 -15.11 -6.33
C ARG A 280 13.52 -14.22 -7.59
N HIS A 281 14.60 -14.13 -8.36
CA HIS A 281 14.59 -13.38 -9.61
C HIS A 281 13.71 -14.05 -10.67
N ARG A 282 13.71 -15.39 -10.72
CA ARG A 282 12.78 -16.13 -11.59
C ARG A 282 11.31 -15.94 -11.17
N VAL A 283 11.04 -15.85 -9.88
CA VAL A 283 9.65 -15.56 -9.41
C VAL A 283 9.23 -14.16 -9.83
N LEU A 284 10.12 -13.15 -9.75
CA LEU A 284 9.85 -11.81 -10.31
C LEU A 284 9.57 -11.86 -11.82
N GLU A 285 10.35 -12.62 -12.57
CA GLU A 285 10.15 -12.81 -14.02
C GLU A 285 8.80 -13.47 -14.32
N ILE A 286 8.41 -14.50 -13.56
CA ILE A 286 7.10 -15.16 -13.69
C ILE A 286 5.98 -14.17 -13.41
N CYS A 287 6.07 -13.38 -12.35
CA CYS A 287 5.08 -12.35 -12.04
C CYS A 287 4.98 -11.30 -13.16
N ALA A 288 6.13 -10.83 -13.69
CA ALA A 288 6.14 -9.88 -14.80
C ALA A 288 5.50 -10.44 -16.07
N VAL A 289 5.81 -11.70 -16.42
CA VAL A 289 5.21 -12.40 -17.58
C VAL A 289 3.71 -12.58 -17.39
N ALA A 290 3.29 -13.16 -16.25
CA ALA A 290 1.89 -13.45 -15.97
C ALA A 290 1.04 -12.16 -15.93
N GLY A 291 1.53 -11.13 -15.23
CA GLY A 291 0.85 -9.83 -15.15
C GLY A 291 0.73 -9.14 -16.50
N THR A 292 1.82 -9.11 -17.30
CA THR A 292 1.80 -8.51 -18.65
C THR A 292 0.84 -9.28 -19.58
N ALA A 293 0.90 -10.61 -19.57
CA ALA A 293 0.01 -11.44 -20.39
C ALA A 293 -1.47 -11.23 -20.00
N ALA A 294 -1.78 -11.20 -18.70
CA ALA A 294 -3.13 -10.94 -18.21
C ALA A 294 -3.61 -9.52 -18.57
N ALA A 295 -2.74 -8.51 -18.47
CA ALA A 295 -3.07 -7.14 -18.85
C ALA A 295 -3.34 -7.00 -20.36
N ILE A 296 -2.58 -7.70 -21.20
CA ILE A 296 -2.83 -7.74 -22.65
C ILE A 296 -4.15 -8.48 -22.93
N ALA A 297 -4.44 -9.57 -22.22
CA ALA A 297 -5.65 -10.35 -22.42
C ALA A 297 -6.91 -9.61 -21.94
N PHE A 298 -6.82 -8.77 -20.91
CA PHE A 298 -7.95 -8.14 -20.24
C PHE A 298 -8.96 -7.46 -21.19
N PRO A 299 -8.58 -6.57 -22.14
CA PRO A 299 -9.55 -5.95 -23.04
C PRO A 299 -10.27 -6.94 -23.97
N PHE A 300 -9.66 -8.09 -24.27
CA PHE A 300 -10.28 -9.13 -25.09
C PHE A 300 -11.23 -10.04 -24.30
N THR A 301 -11.20 -9.94 -22.97
CA THR A 301 -12.06 -10.71 -22.07
C THR A 301 -13.34 -9.94 -21.68
N LEU A 302 -13.45 -8.67 -22.06
CA LEU A 302 -14.65 -7.86 -21.84
C LEU A 302 -15.86 -8.52 -22.53
N GLY A 303 -16.90 -8.82 -21.75
CA GLY A 303 -18.06 -9.60 -22.22
C GLY A 303 -18.03 -11.09 -21.88
N GLN A 304 -16.94 -11.57 -21.26
CA GLN A 304 -16.85 -12.91 -20.68
C GLN A 304 -16.44 -12.79 -19.20
N ASP A 305 -17.41 -12.67 -18.30
CA ASP A 305 -17.19 -12.32 -16.89
C ASP A 305 -16.07 -13.13 -16.21
N TRP A 306 -16.08 -14.45 -16.35
CA TRP A 306 -15.08 -15.31 -15.72
C TRP A 306 -13.65 -15.06 -16.23
N ALA A 307 -13.48 -14.79 -17.53
CA ALA A 307 -12.16 -14.53 -18.11
C ALA A 307 -11.61 -13.17 -17.69
N MET A 308 -12.48 -12.18 -17.64
CA MET A 308 -12.17 -10.83 -17.12
C MET A 308 -11.78 -10.90 -15.64
N TRP A 309 -12.53 -11.63 -14.82
CA TRP A 309 -12.22 -11.79 -13.39
C TRP A 309 -10.87 -12.46 -13.19
N ILE A 310 -10.58 -13.53 -13.93
CA ILE A 310 -9.26 -14.20 -13.88
C ILE A 310 -8.15 -13.24 -14.30
N SER A 311 -8.33 -12.44 -15.33
CA SER A 311 -7.32 -11.48 -15.80
C SER A 311 -7.00 -10.46 -14.71
N LEU A 312 -8.00 -9.81 -14.11
CA LEU A 312 -7.81 -8.86 -13.02
C LEU A 312 -7.18 -9.50 -11.77
N PHE A 313 -7.63 -10.70 -11.42
CA PHE A 313 -7.10 -11.47 -10.31
C PHE A 313 -5.60 -11.79 -10.50
N ILE A 314 -5.19 -12.18 -11.72
CA ILE A 314 -3.79 -12.44 -12.05
C ILE A 314 -2.99 -11.13 -12.03
N ILE A 315 -3.51 -10.03 -12.58
CA ILE A 315 -2.84 -8.72 -12.54
C ILE A 315 -2.57 -8.33 -11.10
N GLY A 316 -3.58 -8.38 -10.22
CA GLY A 316 -3.45 -8.07 -8.80
C GLY A 316 -2.38 -8.92 -8.10
N GLY A 317 -2.42 -10.24 -8.31
CA GLY A 317 -1.42 -11.15 -7.75
C GLY A 317 -0.02 -10.90 -8.28
N ALA A 318 0.11 -10.63 -9.58
CA ALA A 318 1.40 -10.36 -10.21
C ALA A 318 2.07 -9.10 -9.65
N ILE A 319 1.33 -7.98 -9.55
CA ILE A 319 1.87 -6.72 -9.01
C ILE A 319 2.25 -6.84 -7.53
N SER A 320 1.42 -7.51 -6.73
CA SER A 320 1.71 -7.80 -5.33
C SER A 320 2.95 -8.71 -5.19
N GLY A 321 3.09 -9.69 -6.10
CA GLY A 321 4.27 -10.54 -6.19
C GLY A 321 5.56 -9.77 -6.49
N LEU A 322 5.51 -8.82 -7.44
CA LEU A 322 6.64 -7.94 -7.73
C LEU A 322 7.11 -7.18 -6.49
N TYR A 323 6.19 -6.67 -5.69
CA TYR A 323 6.50 -5.95 -4.44
C TYR A 323 7.06 -6.89 -3.37
N THR A 324 6.34 -7.97 -3.07
CA THR A 324 6.68 -8.90 -1.97
C THR A 324 8.02 -9.59 -2.20
N VAL A 325 8.28 -10.07 -3.43
CA VAL A 325 9.53 -10.73 -3.78
C VAL A 325 10.69 -9.74 -3.79
N SER A 326 10.46 -8.49 -4.20
CA SER A 326 11.48 -7.42 -4.11
C SER A 326 11.90 -7.17 -2.67
N LEU A 327 10.97 -7.11 -1.72
CA LEU A 327 11.27 -6.99 -0.30
C LEU A 327 12.05 -8.20 0.23
N ALA A 328 11.70 -9.41 -0.21
CA ALA A 328 12.41 -10.62 0.17
C ALA A 328 13.87 -10.63 -0.31
N ILE A 329 14.14 -10.20 -1.55
CA ILE A 329 15.51 -10.06 -2.09
C ILE A 329 16.31 -9.02 -1.29
N LEU A 330 15.68 -7.89 -0.90
CA LEU A 330 16.35 -6.90 -0.04
C LEU A 330 16.71 -7.49 1.32
N GLY A 331 15.80 -8.29 1.91
CA GLY A 331 16.05 -8.99 3.16
C GLY A 331 17.22 -9.98 3.11
N ASP A 332 17.50 -10.59 1.95
CA ASP A 332 18.68 -11.45 1.76
C ASP A 332 19.98 -10.63 1.66
N ARG A 333 19.90 -9.47 1.02
CA ARG A 333 21.07 -8.67 0.65
C ARG A 333 21.53 -7.71 1.74
N TYR A 334 20.60 -7.16 2.51
CA TYR A 334 20.87 -6.14 3.52
C TYR A 334 20.47 -6.60 4.93
N ARG A 335 21.12 -6.06 5.98
CA ARG A 335 20.82 -6.38 7.38
C ARG A 335 20.76 -5.11 8.22
N GLY A 336 20.06 -5.19 9.36
CA GLY A 336 19.99 -4.09 10.33
C GLY A 336 19.57 -2.75 9.73
N GLY A 337 20.28 -1.67 10.06
CA GLY A 337 19.98 -0.32 9.60
C GLY A 337 20.06 -0.13 8.07
N GLU A 338 20.88 -0.92 7.36
CA GLU A 338 20.94 -0.88 5.89
C GLU A 338 19.67 -1.47 5.26
N LEU A 339 19.12 -2.54 5.83
CA LEU A 339 17.84 -3.11 5.38
C LEU A 339 16.71 -2.10 5.58
N ALA A 340 16.63 -1.47 6.75
CA ALA A 340 15.62 -0.46 7.03
C ALA A 340 15.69 0.71 6.03
N ALA A 341 16.91 1.16 5.69
CA ALA A 341 17.12 2.20 4.71
C ALA A 341 16.76 1.75 3.28
N ALA A 342 17.07 0.50 2.89
CA ALA A 342 16.71 -0.06 1.59
C ALA A 342 15.19 -0.19 1.43
N VAL A 343 14.49 -0.66 2.45
CA VAL A 343 13.01 -0.73 2.48
C VAL A 343 12.39 0.67 2.38
N SER A 344 12.93 1.66 3.09
CA SER A 344 12.47 3.06 2.99
C SER A 344 12.64 3.63 1.57
N LEU A 345 13.75 3.31 0.89
CA LEU A 345 13.96 3.71 -0.51
C LEU A 345 13.00 3.04 -1.48
N ILE A 346 12.72 1.75 -1.29
CA ILE A 346 11.71 1.02 -2.06
C ILE A 346 10.32 1.64 -1.86
N ALA A 347 9.95 1.97 -0.63
CA ALA A 347 8.69 2.67 -0.35
C ALA A 347 8.62 4.04 -1.05
N MET A 348 9.75 4.74 -1.19
CA MET A 348 9.79 6.00 -1.96
C MET A 348 9.55 5.77 -3.46
N PHE A 349 10.13 4.73 -4.08
CA PHE A 349 9.85 4.38 -5.47
C PHE A 349 8.39 3.96 -5.67
N PHE A 350 7.82 3.21 -4.73
CA PHE A 350 6.39 2.93 -4.69
C PHE A 350 5.57 4.22 -4.69
N ALA A 351 5.89 5.16 -3.80
CA ALA A 351 5.15 6.42 -3.67
C ALA A 351 5.24 7.28 -4.95
N VAL A 352 6.40 7.30 -5.61
CA VAL A 352 6.54 7.98 -6.92
C VAL A 352 5.65 7.31 -7.97
N GLY A 353 5.65 5.97 -8.05
CA GLY A 353 4.78 5.20 -8.94
C GLY A 353 3.30 5.46 -8.67
N SER A 354 2.89 5.41 -7.39
CA SER A 354 1.51 5.66 -6.94
C SER A 354 1.04 7.09 -7.22
N THR A 355 1.96 8.06 -7.22
CA THR A 355 1.62 9.45 -7.57
C THR A 355 1.48 9.63 -9.08
N LEU A 356 2.39 9.04 -9.86
CA LEU A 356 2.38 9.20 -11.32
C LEU A 356 1.29 8.35 -11.98
N GLY A 357 1.01 7.16 -11.45
CA GLY A 357 0.09 6.20 -12.04
C GLY A 357 -1.29 6.79 -12.35
N PRO A 358 -2.04 7.29 -11.35
CA PRO A 358 -3.37 7.84 -11.59
C PRO A 358 -3.37 9.05 -12.53
N VAL A 359 -2.34 9.90 -12.49
CA VAL A 359 -2.21 11.06 -13.41
C VAL A 359 -2.08 10.60 -14.85
N ILE A 360 -1.13 9.69 -15.09
CA ILE A 360 -0.86 9.16 -16.43
C ILE A 360 -2.05 8.29 -16.88
N GLY A 361 -2.63 7.49 -15.97
CA GLY A 361 -3.79 6.65 -16.24
C GLY A 361 -5.03 7.45 -16.61
N GLY A 362 -5.34 8.51 -15.85
CA GLY A 362 -6.46 9.40 -16.15
C GLY A 362 -6.28 10.14 -17.47
N GLY A 363 -5.07 10.69 -17.71
CA GLY A 363 -4.75 11.32 -19.00
C GLY A 363 -4.82 10.35 -20.18
N ALA A 364 -4.45 9.10 -19.97
CA ALA A 364 -4.55 8.07 -21.01
C ALA A 364 -6.01 7.67 -21.30
N ILE A 365 -6.89 7.64 -20.27
CA ILE A 365 -8.34 7.45 -20.50
C ILE A 365 -8.91 8.59 -21.33
N ASP A 366 -8.60 9.86 -21.01
CA ASP A 366 -9.07 11.01 -21.78
C ASP A 366 -8.59 10.99 -23.25
N LEU A 367 -7.43 10.38 -23.53
CA LEU A 367 -6.90 10.24 -24.89
C LEU A 367 -7.46 9.02 -25.64
N TRP A 368 -7.73 7.94 -24.95
CA TRP A 368 -8.22 6.67 -25.53
C TRP A 368 -9.20 6.00 -24.57
N ASP A 369 -10.41 6.49 -24.56
CA ASP A 369 -11.49 6.06 -23.68
C ASP A 369 -12.07 4.68 -24.06
N PRO A 370 -12.26 3.76 -23.08
CA PRO A 370 -11.71 3.74 -21.73
C PRO A 370 -10.35 3.01 -21.66
N TYR A 371 -9.85 2.51 -22.79
CA TYR A 371 -8.72 1.56 -22.89
C TYR A 371 -7.36 2.17 -22.51
N GLY A 372 -7.27 3.50 -22.38
CA GLY A 372 -6.05 4.20 -21.97
C GLY A 372 -5.49 3.68 -20.66
N LEU A 373 -6.34 3.37 -19.66
CA LEU A 373 -5.91 2.78 -18.39
C LEU A 373 -5.18 1.45 -18.62
N ASN A 374 -5.75 0.60 -19.48
CA ASN A 374 -5.18 -0.71 -19.78
C ASN A 374 -3.81 -0.60 -20.44
N VAL A 375 -3.63 0.38 -21.34
CA VAL A 375 -2.33 0.66 -21.98
C VAL A 375 -1.27 1.02 -20.94
N ILE A 376 -1.61 1.82 -19.92
CA ILE A 376 -0.67 2.18 -18.84
C ILE A 376 -0.30 0.95 -17.99
N ILE A 377 -1.26 0.09 -17.69
CA ILE A 377 -1.00 -1.18 -16.96
C ILE A 377 -0.06 -2.07 -17.77
N ILE A 378 -0.33 -2.26 -19.08
CA ILE A 378 0.55 -3.03 -19.98
C ILE A 378 1.95 -2.40 -20.06
N ALA A 379 2.04 -1.08 -20.20
CA ALA A 379 3.32 -0.39 -20.30
C ALA A 379 4.15 -0.53 -19.02
N ALA A 380 3.54 -0.39 -17.85
CA ALA A 380 4.21 -0.53 -16.55
C ALA A 380 4.74 -1.96 -16.34
N LEU A 381 3.92 -2.97 -16.57
CA LEU A 381 4.32 -4.38 -16.44
C LEU A 381 5.28 -4.81 -17.55
N GLY A 382 5.06 -4.35 -18.78
CA GLY A 382 5.93 -4.60 -19.92
C GLY A 382 7.33 -4.00 -19.76
N LEU A 383 7.46 -2.86 -19.10
CA LEU A 383 8.76 -2.29 -18.74
C LEU A 383 9.54 -3.22 -17.81
N VAL A 384 8.88 -3.77 -16.78
CA VAL A 384 9.51 -4.74 -15.86
C VAL A 384 9.93 -5.99 -16.62
N LEU A 385 9.05 -6.53 -17.46
CA LEU A 385 9.34 -7.70 -18.28
C LEU A 385 10.49 -7.45 -19.25
N GLY A 386 10.51 -6.31 -19.96
CA GLY A 386 11.59 -5.94 -20.87
C GLY A 386 12.94 -5.83 -20.14
N LEU A 387 12.95 -5.23 -18.96
CA LEU A 387 14.15 -5.14 -18.12
C LEU A 387 14.62 -6.53 -17.65
N ALA A 388 13.69 -7.39 -17.24
CA ALA A 388 13.99 -8.77 -16.84
C ALA A 388 14.64 -9.55 -17.99
N VAL A 389 14.10 -9.46 -19.21
CA VAL A 389 14.65 -10.11 -20.41
C VAL A 389 16.06 -9.57 -20.72
N VAL A 390 16.28 -8.26 -20.69
CA VAL A 390 17.61 -7.65 -20.95
C VAL A 390 18.63 -8.15 -19.92
N LEU A 391 18.27 -8.23 -18.65
CA LEU A 391 19.17 -8.71 -17.60
C LEU A 391 19.45 -10.23 -17.74
N ALA A 392 18.44 -11.02 -18.11
CA ALA A 392 18.61 -12.45 -18.38
C ALA A 392 19.58 -12.69 -19.56
N LEU A 393 19.43 -11.95 -20.66
CA LEU A 393 20.30 -12.04 -21.84
C LEU A 393 21.75 -11.62 -21.53
N ARG A 394 21.96 -10.63 -20.66
CA ARG A 394 23.32 -10.25 -20.22
C ARG A 394 23.98 -11.37 -19.42
N ARG A 395 23.25 -11.97 -18.45
CA ARG A 395 23.75 -13.11 -17.67
C ARG A 395 24.17 -14.28 -18.56
N TRP A 396 23.40 -14.58 -19.62
CA TRP A 396 23.71 -15.66 -20.55
C TRP A 396 24.94 -15.38 -21.43
N ARG A 397 25.28 -14.12 -21.69
CA ARG A 397 26.49 -13.73 -22.43
C ARG A 397 27.78 -13.81 -21.60
N ASP A 398 27.64 -13.67 -20.29
CA ASP A 398 28.76 -13.65 -19.34
C ASP A 398 29.10 -15.06 -18.82
N THR A 399 28.31 -16.09 -19.17
CA THR A 399 28.57 -17.54 -18.95
C THR A 399 29.14 -18.18 -20.19
#